data_f82c3978ea444dd7efb886201b18f84c
#
_entry.id   f82c3978ea444dd7efb886201b18f84c
#
_cell.length_a   1.000
_cell.length_b   1.000
_cell.length_c   1.000
_cell.angle_alpha   90.00
_cell.angle_beta   90.00
_cell.angle_gamma   90.00
#
_symmetry.space_group_name_H-M   'P 1'
#
loop_
_entity.id
_entity.type
_entity.pdbx_description
1 polymer ?
#
loop_
_entity_poly.entity_id
_entity_poly.type
_entity_poly.pdbx_seq_one_letter_code
_entity_poly.pdbx_strand_id
1 'polypeptide(L)'
;MKIAVIGAGFTGLSAAFNLSKSGHKVTVFEKDSYPGGLAIGFREPEWDWSLEKHYHHWFTNDKSSLDLAKEINYEVLIKRPKTSVYVDKNIYQLDSPLSVLKFSCLSIMERLRMAAGIGLIRYNPFWKPLEKMKASQILPLLIGKKSYIKIWEPLLISKFGKYIDEISMAWLWARIAKRTPSLAYPQGGFLEFANALVDKIREKGGEVLFNTEVKEIKSNNGVELKFEIENSKLKIENYDKTVVTLPSFYFMKIAPGLTNSYKNGLMKLKGLGAINLVLRLKKQFLTDGTYWLNICDKSFPIMAIVEHTNFMDKKNYNNEHLVYLGNYLPHDHPYMKMTENELLKIYDPYLRKINPSYRSSLISSHLFKVPFAQPIIPVNYSKIIPPFKTPLNNVYLANIQQVYPWDRGTNYAIELGEKVAQLVIKDY
;
A
#
# COMPACT_ATOMS: atom_id res chain seq x y z
N MET A 1 -24.60 -5.75 19.47
CA MET A 1 -25.05 -5.14 18.19
C MET A 1 -24.74 -6.10 17.03
N LYS A 2 -25.54 -6.02 15.98
CA LYS A 2 -25.26 -6.64 14.68
C LYS A 2 -24.55 -5.62 13.77
N ILE A 3 -23.32 -5.87 13.41
CA ILE A 3 -22.47 -4.90 12.71
C ILE A 3 -21.98 -5.48 11.39
N ALA A 4 -22.13 -4.71 10.32
CA ALA A 4 -21.57 -5.06 9.01
C ALA A 4 -20.22 -4.36 8.82
N VAL A 5 -19.27 -5.07 8.20
CA VAL A 5 -18.00 -4.52 7.72
C VAL A 5 -17.90 -4.78 6.22
N ILE A 6 -17.74 -3.73 5.41
CA ILE A 6 -17.68 -3.85 3.96
C ILE A 6 -16.23 -3.72 3.48
N GLY A 7 -15.70 -4.84 2.98
CA GLY A 7 -14.32 -5.04 2.54
C GLY A 7 -13.49 -5.85 3.54
N ALA A 8 -12.88 -6.96 3.09
CA ALA A 8 -11.93 -7.78 3.85
C ALA A 8 -10.46 -7.41 3.59
N GLY A 9 -10.17 -6.13 3.32
CA GLY A 9 -8.82 -5.59 3.41
C GLY A 9 -8.38 -5.46 4.88
N PHE A 10 -7.10 -5.16 5.13
CA PHE A 10 -6.57 -5.11 6.51
C PHE A 10 -7.30 -4.12 7.43
N THR A 11 -7.87 -3.03 6.92
CA THR A 11 -8.74 -2.14 7.71
C THR A 11 -10.02 -2.85 8.15
N GLY A 12 -10.68 -3.54 7.24
CA GLY A 12 -11.92 -4.26 7.55
C GLY A 12 -11.70 -5.46 8.47
N LEU A 13 -10.66 -6.25 8.20
CA LEU A 13 -10.30 -7.39 9.05
C LEU A 13 -9.93 -6.95 10.48
N SER A 14 -9.14 -5.89 10.63
CA SER A 14 -8.80 -5.32 11.94
C SER A 14 -10.03 -4.78 12.65
N ALA A 15 -10.91 -4.06 11.95
CA ALA A 15 -12.17 -3.57 12.53
C ALA A 15 -13.05 -4.74 12.99
N ALA A 16 -13.25 -5.73 12.12
CA ALA A 16 -14.07 -6.91 12.43
C ALA A 16 -13.53 -7.72 13.60
N PHE A 17 -12.21 -7.94 13.65
CA PHE A 17 -11.55 -8.63 14.77
C PHE A 17 -11.79 -7.92 16.09
N ASN A 18 -11.58 -6.60 16.15
CA ASN A 18 -11.77 -5.83 17.38
C ASN A 18 -13.24 -5.75 17.81
N LEU A 19 -14.18 -5.63 16.86
CA LEU A 19 -15.61 -5.64 17.14
C LEU A 19 -16.09 -7.01 17.63
N SER A 20 -15.66 -8.11 16.98
CA SER A 20 -15.98 -9.47 17.43
C SER A 20 -15.40 -9.78 18.79
N LYS A 21 -14.14 -9.35 19.05
CA LYS A 21 -13.49 -9.46 20.37
C LYS A 21 -14.26 -8.73 21.47
N SER A 22 -14.98 -7.66 21.12
CA SER A 22 -15.83 -6.91 22.05
C SER A 22 -17.26 -7.47 22.18
N GLY A 23 -17.52 -8.68 21.67
CA GLY A 23 -18.79 -9.39 21.84
C GLY A 23 -19.90 -8.94 20.86
N HIS A 24 -19.57 -8.25 19.78
CA HIS A 24 -20.55 -7.88 18.76
C HIS A 24 -20.70 -8.99 17.71
N LYS A 25 -21.90 -9.15 17.17
CA LYS A 25 -22.15 -10.03 16.01
C LYS A 25 -21.71 -9.31 14.73
N VAL A 26 -20.60 -9.73 14.15
CA VAL A 26 -19.98 -9.06 13.00
C VAL A 26 -20.12 -9.91 11.74
N THR A 27 -20.54 -9.29 10.63
CA THR A 27 -20.51 -9.91 9.30
C THR A 27 -19.63 -9.06 8.40
N VAL A 28 -18.58 -9.66 7.82
CA VAL A 28 -17.68 -9.03 6.83
C VAL A 28 -18.14 -9.43 5.44
N PHE A 29 -18.26 -8.45 4.54
CA PHE A 29 -18.61 -8.63 3.14
C PHE A 29 -17.40 -8.39 2.26
N GLU A 30 -16.98 -9.36 1.47
CA GLU A 30 -15.89 -9.25 0.51
C GLU A 30 -16.33 -9.75 -0.87
N LYS A 31 -16.14 -8.91 -1.88
CA LYS A 31 -16.50 -9.24 -3.26
C LYS A 31 -15.58 -10.29 -3.90
N ASP A 32 -14.32 -10.30 -3.49
CA ASP A 32 -13.32 -11.24 -3.99
C ASP A 32 -13.41 -12.57 -3.22
N SER A 33 -12.81 -13.64 -3.76
CA SER A 33 -12.77 -14.97 -3.15
C SER A 33 -11.72 -15.08 -2.01
N TYR A 34 -10.91 -14.06 -1.80
CA TYR A 34 -9.83 -14.03 -0.81
C TYR A 34 -9.76 -12.70 -0.07
N PRO A 35 -9.31 -12.70 1.20
CA PRO A 35 -9.07 -11.47 1.96
C PRO A 35 -7.74 -10.80 1.55
N GLY A 36 -7.50 -9.56 2.03
CA GLY A 36 -6.21 -8.87 1.92
C GLY A 36 -6.30 -7.51 1.23
N GLY A 37 -7.34 -7.25 0.42
CA GLY A 37 -7.52 -5.97 -0.25
C GLY A 37 -6.34 -5.62 -1.18
N LEU A 38 -5.65 -4.48 -0.95
CA LEU A 38 -4.48 -4.10 -1.76
C LEU A 38 -3.23 -4.98 -1.52
N ALA A 39 -3.19 -5.71 -0.41
CA ALA A 39 -2.12 -6.66 -0.10
C ALA A 39 -2.52 -8.12 -0.40
N ILE A 40 -3.56 -8.30 -1.21
CA ILE A 40 -4.00 -9.64 -1.65
C ILE A 40 -2.87 -10.38 -2.35
N GLY A 41 -2.69 -11.64 -1.97
CA GLY A 41 -1.70 -12.54 -2.57
C GLY A 41 -2.28 -13.44 -3.66
N PHE A 42 -1.38 -14.11 -4.35
CA PHE A 42 -1.65 -15.25 -5.22
C PHE A 42 -0.59 -16.32 -4.95
N ARG A 43 -0.85 -17.55 -5.36
CA ARG A 43 0.07 -18.66 -5.20
C ARG A 43 0.02 -19.55 -6.44
N GLU A 44 1.19 -19.90 -6.95
CA GLU A 44 1.29 -20.97 -7.95
C GLU A 44 1.17 -22.34 -7.27
N PRO A 45 0.71 -23.37 -7.97
CA PRO A 45 0.55 -24.70 -7.38
C PRO A 45 1.80 -25.28 -6.74
N GLU A 46 2.98 -24.95 -7.29
CA GLU A 46 4.28 -25.42 -6.85
C GLU A 46 4.94 -24.58 -5.75
N TRP A 47 4.31 -23.49 -5.30
CA TRP A 47 4.85 -22.62 -4.24
C TRP A 47 4.31 -22.99 -2.87
N ASP A 48 5.17 -22.99 -1.85
CA ASP A 48 4.75 -23.17 -0.46
C ASP A 48 4.11 -21.90 0.11
N TRP A 49 4.58 -20.72 -0.31
CA TRP A 49 4.10 -19.41 0.15
C TRP A 49 3.31 -18.66 -0.92
N SER A 50 2.40 -17.81 -0.47
CA SER A 50 1.77 -16.82 -1.34
C SER A 50 2.70 -15.63 -1.62
N LEU A 51 2.48 -14.97 -2.75
CA LEU A 51 3.15 -13.73 -3.13
C LEU A 51 2.09 -12.63 -3.33
N GLU A 52 2.32 -11.43 -2.84
CA GLU A 52 1.39 -10.31 -3.03
C GLU A 52 1.36 -9.90 -4.51
N LYS A 53 0.15 -9.56 -5.00
CA LYS A 53 -0.03 -8.98 -6.35
C LYS A 53 0.68 -7.62 -6.49
N HIS A 54 0.88 -6.92 -5.38
CA HIS A 54 1.63 -5.68 -5.26
C HIS A 54 2.57 -5.82 -4.08
N TYR A 55 3.86 -5.53 -4.25
CA TYR A 55 4.90 -5.74 -3.21
C TYR A 55 4.55 -5.05 -1.89
N HIS A 56 4.63 -5.79 -0.80
CA HIS A 56 4.39 -5.34 0.57
C HIS A 56 5.48 -5.81 1.52
N HIS A 57 5.70 -5.05 2.56
CA HIS A 57 6.49 -5.39 3.74
C HIS A 57 6.10 -4.45 4.88
N TRP A 58 6.45 -4.78 6.09
CA TRP A 58 6.36 -3.90 7.25
C TRP A 58 7.73 -3.34 7.60
N PHE A 59 7.74 -2.18 8.24
CA PHE A 59 8.90 -1.69 8.96
C PHE A 59 8.92 -2.28 10.38
N THR A 60 10.12 -2.39 10.99
CA THR A 60 10.24 -2.95 12.35
C THR A 60 9.67 -2.04 13.44
N ASN A 61 9.21 -0.84 13.11
CA ASN A 61 8.48 0.09 13.97
C ASN A 61 6.99 0.22 13.60
N ASP A 62 6.47 -0.65 12.75
CA ASP A 62 5.06 -0.73 12.37
C ASP A 62 4.25 -1.43 13.47
N LYS A 63 3.96 -0.66 14.53
CA LYS A 63 3.46 -1.19 15.80
C LYS A 63 2.13 -1.93 15.65
N SER A 64 1.13 -1.35 14.99
CA SER A 64 -0.20 -2.00 14.89
C SER A 64 -0.14 -3.35 14.18
N SER A 65 0.69 -3.48 13.12
CA SER A 65 0.86 -4.77 12.45
C SER A 65 1.55 -5.81 13.33
N LEU A 66 2.63 -5.40 14.02
CA LEU A 66 3.43 -6.30 14.84
C LEU A 66 2.68 -6.71 16.11
N ASP A 67 1.96 -5.77 16.74
CA ASP A 67 1.13 -6.04 17.93
C ASP A 67 -0.03 -6.97 17.56
N LEU A 68 -0.70 -6.75 16.42
CA LEU A 68 -1.78 -7.63 15.97
C LEU A 68 -1.26 -9.03 15.63
N ALA A 69 -0.12 -9.14 14.92
CA ALA A 69 0.51 -10.44 14.66
C ALA A 69 0.82 -11.19 15.97
N LYS A 70 1.38 -10.50 16.96
CA LYS A 70 1.65 -11.04 18.29
C LYS A 70 0.35 -11.46 19.00
N GLU A 71 -0.71 -10.64 18.94
CA GLU A 71 -1.98 -10.93 19.58
C GLU A 71 -2.63 -12.21 19.06
N ILE A 72 -2.54 -12.45 17.75
CA ILE A 72 -3.07 -13.68 17.13
C ILE A 72 -2.06 -14.84 17.11
N ASN A 73 -0.89 -14.66 17.73
CA ASN A 73 0.22 -15.63 17.76
C ASN A 73 0.73 -16.01 16.37
N TYR A 74 0.90 -15.02 15.49
CA TYR A 74 1.37 -15.21 14.11
C TYR A 74 2.85 -14.88 13.96
N GLU A 75 3.63 -15.75 13.31
CA GLU A 75 5.06 -15.57 13.12
C GLU A 75 5.40 -14.48 12.12
N VAL A 76 6.37 -13.62 12.47
CA VAL A 76 6.87 -12.53 11.64
C VAL A 76 8.38 -12.63 11.50
N LEU A 77 8.85 -12.66 10.26
CA LEU A 77 10.25 -12.72 9.93
C LEU A 77 10.84 -11.31 9.84
N ILE A 78 11.99 -11.08 10.47
CA ILE A 78 12.70 -9.81 10.40
C ILE A 78 14.03 -10.02 9.69
N LYS A 79 14.26 -9.27 8.60
CA LYS A 79 15.51 -9.30 7.83
C LYS A 79 15.94 -7.89 7.45
N ARG A 80 17.20 -7.72 7.09
CA ARG A 80 17.75 -6.45 6.58
C ARG A 80 18.10 -6.59 5.11
N PRO A 81 17.12 -6.37 4.20
CA PRO A 81 17.38 -6.43 2.76
C PRO A 81 18.11 -5.17 2.29
N LYS A 82 18.85 -5.31 1.20
CA LYS A 82 19.57 -4.21 0.55
C LYS A 82 18.62 -3.35 -0.28
N THR A 83 18.65 -2.02 -0.05
CA THR A 83 17.93 -1.04 -0.89
C THR A 83 18.95 -0.21 -1.69
N SER A 84 18.71 -0.10 -2.98
CA SER A 84 19.59 0.59 -3.93
C SER A 84 18.84 1.58 -4.82
N VAL A 85 19.60 2.40 -5.53
CA VAL A 85 19.13 3.33 -6.56
C VAL A 85 19.88 3.05 -7.86
N TYR A 86 19.19 3.15 -8.99
CA TYR A 86 19.78 3.13 -10.32
C TYR A 86 19.97 4.57 -10.79
N VAL A 87 21.20 5.01 -10.92
CA VAL A 87 21.61 6.36 -11.29
C VAL A 87 22.79 6.29 -12.27
N ASP A 88 22.77 7.10 -13.33
CA ASP A 88 23.85 7.18 -14.30
C ASP A 88 24.29 5.78 -14.79
N LYS A 89 23.33 4.90 -15.08
CA LYS A 89 23.52 3.51 -15.56
C LYS A 89 24.18 2.54 -14.57
N ASN A 90 24.29 2.91 -13.30
CA ASN A 90 24.89 2.10 -12.24
C ASN A 90 23.93 1.89 -11.08
N ILE A 91 24.12 0.79 -10.34
CA ILE A 91 23.38 0.48 -9.12
C ILE A 91 24.24 0.86 -7.92
N TYR A 92 23.68 1.70 -7.04
CA TYR A 92 24.32 2.14 -5.81
C TYR A 92 23.44 1.79 -4.62
N GLN A 93 23.99 1.14 -3.61
CA GLN A 93 23.30 0.98 -2.33
C GLN A 93 23.08 2.35 -1.69
N LEU A 94 21.83 2.61 -1.21
CA LEU A 94 21.47 3.89 -0.59
C LEU A 94 20.43 3.67 0.51
N ASP A 95 20.80 2.97 1.57
CA ASP A 95 19.92 2.52 2.65
C ASP A 95 20.48 2.82 4.08
N SER A 96 21.61 3.50 4.16
CA SER A 96 22.26 3.80 5.43
C SER A 96 23.10 5.08 5.33
N PRO A 97 23.45 5.75 6.45
CA PRO A 97 24.37 6.89 6.43
C PRO A 97 25.71 6.57 5.76
N LEU A 98 26.24 5.36 5.99
CA LEU A 98 27.49 4.94 5.37
C LEU A 98 27.37 4.79 3.85
N SER A 99 26.27 4.27 3.35
CA SER A 99 26.03 4.15 1.91
C SER A 99 25.86 5.52 1.24
N VAL A 100 25.28 6.51 1.93
CA VAL A 100 25.23 7.90 1.46
C VAL A 100 26.66 8.48 1.31
N LEU A 101 27.55 8.24 2.27
CA LEU A 101 28.94 8.70 2.19
C LEU A 101 29.72 8.03 1.06
N LYS A 102 29.39 6.79 0.70
CA LYS A 102 29.99 6.04 -0.43
C LYS A 102 29.38 6.38 -1.80
N PHE A 103 28.32 7.18 -1.87
CA PHE A 103 27.58 7.45 -3.10
C PHE A 103 28.37 8.37 -4.04
N SER A 104 29.18 7.79 -4.95
CA SER A 104 30.13 8.48 -5.81
C SER A 104 29.53 9.41 -6.88
N CYS A 105 28.22 9.32 -7.14
CA CYS A 105 27.53 10.25 -8.07
C CYS A 105 27.42 11.68 -7.57
N LEU A 106 27.77 11.93 -6.30
CA LEU A 106 27.80 13.24 -5.66
C LEU A 106 29.17 13.54 -5.09
N SER A 107 29.59 14.80 -5.08
CA SER A 107 30.78 15.24 -4.38
C SER A 107 30.64 15.03 -2.86
N ILE A 108 31.75 15.02 -2.14
CA ILE A 108 31.74 14.83 -0.66
C ILE A 108 30.84 15.86 0.02
N MET A 109 30.93 17.14 -0.38
CA MET A 109 30.12 18.22 0.22
C MET A 109 28.62 18.00 -0.06
N GLU A 110 28.26 17.54 -1.23
CA GLU A 110 26.88 17.23 -1.59
C GLU A 110 26.35 16.03 -0.79
N ARG A 111 27.18 14.99 -0.57
CA ARG A 111 26.81 13.83 0.28
C ARG A 111 26.58 14.26 1.73
N LEU A 112 27.46 15.07 2.28
CA LEU A 112 27.33 15.59 3.65
C LEU A 112 26.07 16.44 3.79
N ARG A 113 25.82 17.34 2.84
CA ARG A 113 24.60 18.16 2.82
C ARG A 113 23.35 17.30 2.71
N MET A 114 23.33 16.28 1.83
CA MET A 114 22.21 15.37 1.70
C MET A 114 21.99 14.58 2.99
N ALA A 115 23.04 14.04 3.61
CA ALA A 115 22.96 13.32 4.87
C ALA A 115 22.40 14.19 6.00
N ALA A 116 22.89 15.43 6.14
CA ALA A 116 22.40 16.39 7.12
C ALA A 116 20.93 16.74 6.89
N GLY A 117 20.55 17.05 5.64
CA GLY A 117 19.17 17.40 5.28
C GLY A 117 18.20 16.24 5.54
N ILE A 118 18.55 15.01 5.17
CA ILE A 118 17.74 13.81 5.47
C ILE A 118 17.68 13.56 6.98
N GLY A 119 18.78 13.77 7.71
CA GLY A 119 18.81 13.68 9.16
C GLY A 119 17.86 14.68 9.82
N LEU A 120 17.89 15.94 9.38
CA LEU A 120 16.96 16.97 9.86
C LEU A 120 15.50 16.59 9.62
N ILE A 121 15.16 16.06 8.44
CA ILE A 121 13.80 15.60 8.15
C ILE A 121 13.44 14.41 9.05
N ARG A 122 14.33 13.43 9.18
CA ARG A 122 14.10 12.18 9.91
C ARG A 122 13.80 12.40 11.39
N TYR A 123 14.57 13.29 12.04
CA TYR A 123 14.49 13.52 13.47
C TYR A 123 13.65 14.74 13.87
N ASN A 124 13.02 15.41 12.89
CA ASN A 124 12.10 16.52 13.18
C ASN A 124 10.78 15.98 13.77
N PRO A 125 10.44 16.31 15.03
CA PRO A 125 9.17 15.90 15.64
C PRO A 125 7.99 16.77 15.19
N PHE A 126 8.25 17.95 14.60
CA PHE A 126 7.26 18.97 14.28
C PHE A 126 6.80 18.87 12.82
N TRP A 127 5.94 17.89 12.52
CA TRP A 127 5.46 17.68 11.15
C TRP A 127 4.35 18.65 10.71
N LYS A 128 3.54 19.18 11.65
CA LYS A 128 2.41 20.06 11.32
C LYS A 128 2.76 21.30 10.48
N PRO A 129 3.84 22.04 10.73
CA PRO A 129 4.27 23.12 9.86
C PRO A 129 4.60 22.66 8.43
N LEU A 130 5.14 21.45 8.28
CA LEU A 130 5.51 20.87 6.99
C LEU A 130 4.29 20.59 6.10
N GLU A 131 3.10 20.47 6.68
CA GLU A 131 1.86 20.26 5.95
C GLU A 131 1.55 21.39 4.97
N LYS A 132 1.97 22.62 5.27
CA LYS A 132 1.73 23.81 4.45
C LYS A 132 2.79 23.99 3.35
N MET A 133 3.82 23.16 3.31
CA MET A 133 4.97 23.28 2.43
C MET A 133 4.95 22.20 1.35
N LYS A 134 5.36 22.55 0.12
CA LYS A 134 5.51 21.58 -0.99
C LYS A 134 6.85 20.87 -0.91
N ALA A 135 6.84 19.54 -1.06
CA ALA A 135 8.07 18.74 -1.04
C ALA A 135 9.05 19.14 -2.14
N SER A 136 8.56 19.44 -3.36
CA SER A 136 9.38 19.86 -4.50
C SER A 136 10.11 21.19 -4.28
N GLN A 137 9.60 22.06 -3.40
CA GLN A 137 10.23 23.34 -3.07
C GLN A 137 11.20 23.26 -1.91
N ILE A 138 10.86 22.53 -0.84
CA ILE A 138 11.64 22.50 0.40
C ILE A 138 12.78 21.51 0.33
N LEU A 139 12.57 20.34 -0.27
CA LEU A 139 13.58 19.29 -0.31
C LEU A 139 14.90 19.74 -0.97
N PRO A 140 14.91 20.43 -2.15
CA PRO A 140 16.15 20.93 -2.76
C PRO A 140 16.92 21.90 -1.88
N LEU A 141 16.22 22.70 -1.05
CA LEU A 141 16.86 23.63 -0.12
C LEU A 141 17.60 22.90 1.01
N LEU A 142 17.04 21.80 1.49
CA LEU A 142 17.63 21.01 2.58
C LEU A 142 18.79 20.14 2.10
N ILE A 143 18.58 19.33 1.07
CA ILE A 143 19.53 18.30 0.63
C ILE A 143 20.49 18.74 -0.47
N GLY A 144 20.30 19.96 -1.02
CA GLY A 144 21.04 20.49 -2.16
C GLY A 144 20.44 20.13 -3.52
N LYS A 145 20.52 21.09 -4.46
CA LYS A 145 19.89 21.00 -5.80
C LYS A 145 20.37 19.78 -6.60
N LYS A 146 21.66 19.45 -6.59
CA LYS A 146 22.21 18.31 -7.34
C LYS A 146 21.70 16.97 -6.79
N SER A 147 21.68 16.77 -5.46
CA SER A 147 21.14 15.58 -4.82
C SER A 147 19.65 15.43 -5.13
N TYR A 148 18.90 16.54 -5.15
CA TYR A 148 17.49 16.55 -5.51
C TYR A 148 17.29 16.08 -6.96
N ILE A 149 17.97 16.72 -7.92
CA ILE A 149 17.81 16.41 -9.37
C ILE A 149 18.24 14.97 -9.70
N LYS A 150 19.29 14.44 -9.06
CA LYS A 150 19.81 13.10 -9.37
C LYS A 150 18.98 11.98 -8.75
N ILE A 151 18.41 12.18 -7.58
CA ILE A 151 17.77 11.09 -6.80
C ILE A 151 16.29 11.37 -6.58
N TRP A 152 15.97 12.46 -5.90
CA TRP A 152 14.62 12.66 -5.35
C TRP A 152 13.60 13.13 -6.37
N GLU A 153 13.98 14.01 -7.27
CA GLU A 153 13.09 14.48 -8.32
C GLU A 153 12.63 13.34 -9.26
N PRO A 154 13.53 12.48 -9.79
CA PRO A 154 13.10 11.31 -10.56
C PRO A 154 12.16 10.38 -9.78
N LEU A 155 12.43 10.12 -8.50
CA LEU A 155 11.59 9.30 -7.64
C LEU A 155 10.20 9.91 -7.40
N LEU A 156 10.15 11.22 -7.17
CA LEU A 156 8.89 11.93 -6.97
C LEU A 156 8.06 12.00 -8.27
N ILE A 157 8.71 12.24 -9.42
CA ILE A 157 8.07 12.21 -10.74
C ILE A 157 7.52 10.82 -11.03
N SER A 158 8.32 9.77 -10.86
CA SER A 158 7.91 8.38 -11.11
C SER A 158 6.76 7.95 -10.21
N LYS A 159 6.69 8.49 -8.98
CA LYS A 159 5.64 8.15 -8.02
C LYS A 159 4.36 8.95 -8.21
N PHE A 160 4.44 10.23 -8.54
CA PHE A 160 3.30 11.16 -8.52
C PHE A 160 2.97 11.79 -9.88
N GLY A 161 3.86 11.66 -10.86
CA GLY A 161 3.68 12.24 -12.19
C GLY A 161 3.38 13.74 -12.12
N LYS A 162 2.29 14.15 -12.75
CA LYS A 162 1.83 15.55 -12.78
C LYS A 162 1.52 16.17 -11.40
N TYR A 163 1.38 15.36 -10.37
CA TYR A 163 1.05 15.83 -9.00
C TYR A 163 2.27 16.16 -8.15
N ILE A 164 3.50 16.07 -8.68
CA ILE A 164 4.74 16.30 -7.92
C ILE A 164 4.73 17.63 -7.17
N ASP A 165 4.20 18.70 -7.79
CA ASP A 165 4.13 20.05 -7.19
C ASP A 165 2.94 20.26 -6.26
N GLU A 166 2.09 19.26 -6.08
CA GLU A 166 1.01 19.29 -5.08
C GLU A 166 1.44 18.63 -3.76
N ILE A 167 2.44 17.73 -3.77
CA ILE A 167 2.80 16.87 -2.64
C ILE A 167 3.31 17.67 -1.44
N SER A 168 2.67 17.43 -0.29
CA SER A 168 3.07 18.03 0.99
C SER A 168 4.42 17.51 1.49
N MET A 169 5.21 18.42 2.08
CA MET A 169 6.45 18.06 2.76
C MET A 169 6.19 17.15 4.00
N ALA A 170 5.01 17.21 4.62
CA ALA A 170 4.63 16.32 5.71
C ALA A 170 4.54 14.85 5.25
N TRP A 171 4.04 14.59 4.03
CA TRP A 171 4.07 13.24 3.46
C TRP A 171 5.50 12.72 3.28
N LEU A 172 6.40 13.56 2.74
CA LEU A 172 7.82 13.19 2.55
C LEU A 172 8.51 12.94 3.89
N TRP A 173 8.25 13.81 4.88
CA TRP A 173 8.73 13.63 6.25
C TRP A 173 8.28 12.27 6.82
N ALA A 174 7.00 11.94 6.76
CA ALA A 174 6.47 10.69 7.27
C ALA A 174 7.17 9.47 6.67
N ARG A 175 7.39 9.51 5.35
CA ARG A 175 8.07 8.46 4.61
C ARG A 175 9.54 8.28 5.03
N ILE A 176 10.24 9.37 5.37
CA ILE A 176 11.65 9.33 5.81
C ILE A 176 11.74 8.96 7.30
N ALA A 177 10.89 9.56 8.15
CA ALA A 177 10.92 9.37 9.59
C ALA A 177 10.59 7.92 10.01
N LYS A 178 9.69 7.25 9.31
CA LYS A 178 9.23 5.88 9.65
C LYS A 178 10.05 4.75 9.05
N ARG A 179 10.95 5.03 8.11
CA ARG A 179 11.76 3.96 7.51
C ARG A 179 12.74 3.36 8.50
N THR A 180 12.77 2.03 8.57
CA THR A 180 13.78 1.26 9.28
C THR A 180 14.67 0.50 8.28
N PRO A 181 15.95 0.25 8.61
CA PRO A 181 16.83 -0.52 7.73
C PRO A 181 16.43 -2.00 7.65
N SER A 182 15.88 -2.54 8.74
CA SER A 182 15.31 -3.89 8.75
C SER A 182 13.82 -3.81 8.43
N LEU A 183 13.34 -4.83 7.74
CA LEU A 183 11.95 -5.00 7.35
C LEU A 183 11.37 -6.25 7.99
N ALA A 184 10.07 -6.28 8.19
CA ALA A 184 9.34 -7.41 8.70
C ALA A 184 8.39 -7.95 7.62
N TYR A 185 8.14 -9.25 7.66
CA TYR A 185 7.28 -9.94 6.70
C TYR A 185 6.54 -11.08 7.40
N PRO A 186 5.21 -11.22 7.24
CA PRO A 186 4.46 -12.32 7.84
C PRO A 186 4.84 -13.64 7.17
N GLN A 187 5.03 -14.69 7.96
CA GLN A 187 5.35 -16.02 7.45
C GLN A 187 4.26 -16.51 6.49
N GLY A 188 4.63 -17.08 5.35
CA GLY A 188 3.68 -17.52 4.33
C GLY A 188 3.14 -16.40 3.42
N GLY A 189 3.38 -15.12 3.75
CA GLY A 189 2.91 -13.95 3.00
C GLY A 189 1.67 -13.29 3.59
N PHE A 190 1.29 -12.15 3.03
CA PHE A 190 0.17 -11.33 3.53
C PHE A 190 -1.19 -11.99 3.36
N LEU A 191 -1.36 -12.87 2.36
CA LEU A 191 -2.60 -13.63 2.20
C LEU A 191 -2.81 -14.60 3.38
N GLU A 192 -1.76 -15.31 3.79
CA GLU A 192 -1.85 -16.23 4.92
C GLU A 192 -2.10 -15.49 6.24
N PHE A 193 -1.49 -14.32 6.43
CA PHE A 193 -1.79 -13.47 7.58
C PHE A 193 -3.23 -12.95 7.56
N ALA A 194 -3.77 -12.60 6.40
CA ALA A 194 -5.17 -12.19 6.26
C ALA A 194 -6.13 -13.36 6.55
N ASN A 195 -5.80 -14.59 6.08
CA ASN A 195 -6.56 -15.80 6.38
C ASN A 195 -6.57 -16.11 7.89
N ALA A 196 -5.43 -15.99 8.55
CA ALA A 196 -5.35 -16.16 10.01
C ALA A 196 -6.24 -15.15 10.76
N LEU A 197 -6.34 -13.91 10.28
CA LEU A 197 -7.29 -12.92 10.83
C LEU A 197 -8.75 -13.32 10.61
N VAL A 198 -9.09 -13.85 9.44
CA VAL A 198 -10.43 -14.38 9.13
C VAL A 198 -10.78 -15.50 10.10
N ASP A 199 -9.87 -16.42 10.36
CA ASP A 199 -10.10 -17.51 11.30
C ASP A 199 -10.28 -16.98 12.74
N LYS A 200 -9.49 -16.00 13.14
CA LYS A 200 -9.66 -15.35 14.46
C LYS A 200 -10.98 -14.59 14.61
N ILE A 201 -11.50 -13.99 13.53
CA ILE A 201 -12.84 -13.39 13.52
C ILE A 201 -13.91 -14.46 13.71
N ARG A 202 -13.80 -15.59 12.98
CA ARG A 202 -14.72 -16.72 13.07
C ARG A 202 -14.71 -17.39 14.45
N GLU A 203 -13.52 -17.61 15.04
CA GLU A 203 -13.36 -18.12 16.41
C GLU A 203 -14.09 -17.26 17.45
N LYS A 204 -14.26 -15.96 17.17
CA LYS A 204 -14.98 -15.01 18.04
C LYS A 204 -16.46 -14.85 17.66
N GLY A 205 -16.99 -15.73 16.81
CA GLY A 205 -18.40 -15.73 16.39
C GLY A 205 -18.75 -14.72 15.30
N GLY A 206 -17.76 -14.11 14.67
CA GLY A 206 -17.94 -13.30 13.46
C GLY A 206 -18.07 -14.15 12.19
N GLU A 207 -18.64 -13.57 11.15
CA GLU A 207 -18.82 -14.20 9.86
C GLU A 207 -18.06 -13.42 8.76
N VAL A 208 -17.42 -14.12 7.84
CA VAL A 208 -16.76 -13.52 6.66
C VAL A 208 -17.30 -14.17 5.41
N LEU A 209 -17.99 -13.36 4.59
CA LEU A 209 -18.65 -13.75 3.36
C LEU A 209 -17.80 -13.28 2.17
N PHE A 210 -17.14 -14.22 1.51
CA PHE A 210 -16.45 -14.00 0.24
C PHE A 210 -17.43 -14.10 -0.94
N ASN A 211 -16.99 -13.66 -2.12
CA ASN A 211 -17.80 -13.60 -3.34
C ASN A 211 -19.13 -12.87 -3.10
N THR A 212 -19.14 -11.90 -2.19
CA THR A 212 -20.35 -11.20 -1.74
C THR A 212 -20.14 -9.70 -1.87
N GLU A 213 -20.76 -9.11 -2.89
CA GLU A 213 -20.64 -7.69 -3.20
C GLU A 213 -21.81 -6.88 -2.65
N VAL A 214 -21.52 -5.89 -1.79
CA VAL A 214 -22.53 -4.92 -1.36
C VAL A 214 -22.79 -3.93 -2.49
N LYS A 215 -24.05 -3.85 -2.92
CA LYS A 215 -24.51 -3.01 -4.04
C LYS A 215 -25.12 -1.70 -3.58
N GLU A 216 -25.76 -1.67 -2.39
CA GLU A 216 -26.43 -0.47 -1.89
C GLU A 216 -26.42 -0.44 -0.34
N ILE A 217 -26.26 0.75 0.19
CA ILE A 217 -26.39 1.08 1.63
C ILE A 217 -27.51 2.11 1.78
N LYS A 218 -28.52 1.79 2.60
CA LYS A 218 -29.55 2.74 3.06
C LYS A 218 -29.52 2.87 4.57
N SER A 219 -29.62 4.08 5.07
CA SER A 219 -29.64 4.38 6.48
C SER A 219 -30.98 5.04 6.83
N ASN A 220 -31.80 4.31 7.58
CA ASN A 220 -33.09 4.78 8.13
C ASN A 220 -33.07 4.56 9.66
N ASN A 221 -33.88 3.66 10.20
CA ASN A 221 -33.88 3.24 11.61
C ASN A 221 -32.85 2.13 11.89
N GLY A 222 -31.73 2.11 11.24
CA GLY A 222 -30.66 1.13 11.18
C GLY A 222 -29.98 1.23 9.83
N VAL A 223 -29.19 0.26 9.44
CA VAL A 223 -28.51 0.23 8.15
C VAL A 223 -28.98 -0.98 7.37
N GLU A 224 -29.70 -0.74 6.27
CA GLU A 224 -30.11 -1.75 5.30
C GLU A 224 -29.01 -1.93 4.26
N LEU A 225 -28.51 -3.16 4.11
CA LEU A 225 -27.55 -3.53 3.05
C LEU A 225 -28.23 -4.40 2.02
N LYS A 226 -28.10 -4.01 0.75
CA LYS A 226 -28.43 -4.84 -0.41
C LYS A 226 -27.12 -5.38 -0.99
N PHE A 227 -27.00 -6.69 -1.05
CA PHE A 227 -25.80 -7.37 -1.51
C PHE A 227 -26.11 -8.56 -2.42
N GLU A 228 -25.12 -8.95 -3.21
CA GLU A 228 -25.19 -10.04 -4.17
C GLU A 228 -24.18 -11.12 -3.80
N ILE A 229 -24.65 -12.38 -3.78
CA ILE A 229 -23.80 -13.55 -3.49
C ILE A 229 -23.58 -14.29 -4.80
N GLU A 230 -22.32 -14.58 -5.15
CA GLU A 230 -21.92 -15.39 -6.30
C GLU A 230 -22.60 -14.95 -7.62
N ASN A 231 -22.75 -13.63 -7.82
CA ASN A 231 -23.37 -13.01 -9.00
C ASN A 231 -24.79 -13.50 -9.35
N SER A 232 -25.55 -14.02 -8.39
CA SER A 232 -26.84 -14.64 -8.69
C SER A 232 -28.02 -14.28 -7.79
N LYS A 233 -27.79 -13.99 -6.50
CA LYS A 233 -28.90 -13.73 -5.56
C LYS A 233 -28.73 -12.41 -4.82
N LEU A 234 -29.64 -11.47 -5.09
CA LEU A 234 -29.79 -10.27 -4.30
C LEU A 234 -30.44 -10.59 -2.96
N LYS A 235 -29.81 -10.19 -1.87
CA LYS A 235 -30.32 -10.25 -0.50
C LYS A 235 -30.36 -8.86 0.11
N ILE A 236 -31.28 -8.67 1.04
CA ILE A 236 -31.41 -7.46 1.85
C ILE A 236 -31.35 -7.87 3.33
N GLU A 237 -30.51 -7.20 4.09
CA GLU A 237 -30.35 -7.48 5.51
C GLU A 237 -30.11 -6.20 6.30
N ASN A 238 -30.61 -6.15 7.55
CA ASN A 238 -30.48 -5.00 8.42
C ASN A 238 -29.38 -5.20 9.47
N TYR A 239 -28.66 -4.13 9.73
CA TYR A 239 -27.57 -4.03 10.71
C TYR A 239 -27.79 -2.81 11.62
N ASP A 240 -27.31 -2.89 12.85
CA ASP A 240 -27.33 -1.75 13.77
C ASP A 240 -26.34 -0.67 13.30
N LYS A 241 -25.16 -1.09 12.85
CA LYS A 241 -24.09 -0.22 12.35
C LYS A 241 -23.35 -0.85 11.19
N THR A 242 -22.71 -0.01 10.36
CA THR A 242 -21.91 -0.47 9.22
C THR A 242 -20.60 0.30 9.13
N VAL A 243 -19.49 -0.41 8.98
CA VAL A 243 -18.16 0.12 8.70
C VAL A 243 -17.81 -0.15 7.24
N VAL A 244 -17.61 0.92 6.46
CA VAL A 244 -17.19 0.84 5.06
C VAL A 244 -15.69 1.06 4.98
N THR A 245 -14.95 0.10 4.39
CA THR A 245 -13.48 0.21 4.24
C THR A 245 -13.04 0.35 2.78
N LEU A 246 -14.00 0.58 1.90
CA LEU A 246 -13.76 0.76 0.47
C LEU A 246 -13.20 2.15 0.16
N PRO A 247 -12.43 2.32 -0.95
CA PRO A 247 -12.08 3.64 -1.46
C PRO A 247 -13.30 4.54 -1.64
N SER A 248 -13.13 5.85 -1.41
CA SER A 248 -14.24 6.81 -1.37
C SER A 248 -15.14 6.81 -2.61
N PHE A 249 -14.58 6.57 -3.79
CA PHE A 249 -15.37 6.52 -5.03
C PHE A 249 -16.29 5.29 -5.10
N TYR A 250 -15.90 4.14 -4.53
CA TYR A 250 -16.78 2.97 -4.40
C TYR A 250 -17.85 3.22 -3.34
N PHE A 251 -17.48 3.82 -2.20
CA PHE A 251 -18.46 4.20 -1.18
C PHE A 251 -19.54 5.12 -1.74
N MET A 252 -19.18 6.17 -2.49
CA MET A 252 -20.15 7.07 -3.13
C MET A 252 -21.09 6.33 -4.09
N LYS A 253 -20.61 5.29 -4.78
CA LYS A 253 -21.41 4.50 -5.71
C LYS A 253 -22.48 3.67 -5.01
N ILE A 254 -22.13 3.06 -3.86
CA ILE A 254 -23.06 2.16 -3.14
C ILE A 254 -23.90 2.86 -2.07
N ALA A 255 -23.64 4.14 -1.79
CA ALA A 255 -24.35 4.93 -0.78
C ALA A 255 -25.06 6.16 -1.43
N PRO A 256 -26.17 5.95 -2.16
CA PRO A 256 -26.86 7.02 -2.89
C PRO A 256 -27.38 8.13 -1.98
N GLY A 257 -27.74 7.82 -0.72
CA GLY A 257 -28.22 8.76 0.29
C GLY A 257 -27.19 9.76 0.83
N LEU A 258 -25.92 9.69 0.42
CA LEU A 258 -24.90 10.68 0.80
C LEU A 258 -25.24 12.05 0.21
N THR A 259 -25.10 13.12 1.03
CA THR A 259 -25.33 14.49 0.59
C THR A 259 -24.34 14.91 -0.51
N ASN A 260 -24.75 15.82 -1.39
CA ASN A 260 -23.87 16.33 -2.45
C ASN A 260 -22.64 17.05 -1.89
N SER A 261 -22.77 17.77 -0.77
CA SER A 261 -21.64 18.41 -0.10
C SER A 261 -20.60 17.41 0.34
N TYR A 262 -21.00 16.28 0.94
CA TYR A 262 -20.09 15.23 1.37
C TYR A 262 -19.43 14.53 0.17
N LYS A 263 -20.20 14.17 -0.86
CA LYS A 263 -19.69 13.61 -2.11
C LYS A 263 -18.64 14.52 -2.76
N ASN A 264 -18.88 15.84 -2.81
CA ASN A 264 -17.93 16.83 -3.30
C ASN A 264 -16.64 16.88 -2.45
N GLY A 265 -16.75 16.69 -1.13
CA GLY A 265 -15.58 16.54 -0.25
C GLY A 265 -14.75 15.31 -0.60
N LEU A 266 -15.40 14.16 -0.77
CA LEU A 266 -14.73 12.89 -1.13
C LEU A 266 -14.07 12.96 -2.51
N MET A 267 -14.65 13.65 -3.49
CA MET A 267 -14.07 13.82 -4.84
C MET A 267 -12.77 14.62 -4.86
N LYS A 268 -12.47 15.42 -3.82
CA LYS A 268 -11.18 16.11 -3.67
C LYS A 268 -10.03 15.17 -3.31
N LEU A 269 -10.33 13.97 -2.82
CA LEU A 269 -9.34 12.97 -2.41
C LEU A 269 -8.83 12.20 -3.63
N LYS A 270 -7.87 12.79 -4.32
CA LYS A 270 -7.23 12.19 -5.51
C LYS A 270 -6.35 10.98 -5.17
N GLY A 271 -6.10 10.14 -6.16
CA GLY A 271 -5.15 9.03 -6.03
C GLY A 271 -4.75 8.45 -7.37
N LEU A 272 -3.71 7.61 -7.32
CA LEU A 272 -3.19 6.87 -8.47
C LEU A 272 -3.49 5.39 -8.31
N GLY A 273 -3.68 4.72 -9.44
CA GLY A 273 -3.68 3.27 -9.51
C GLY A 273 -2.26 2.70 -9.38
N ALA A 274 -2.16 1.40 -9.27
CA ALA A 274 -0.90 0.68 -9.35
C ALA A 274 -0.96 -0.39 -10.43
N ILE A 275 0.20 -0.58 -11.08
CA ILE A 275 0.44 -1.67 -11.99
C ILE A 275 1.73 -2.37 -11.58
N ASN A 276 1.68 -3.69 -11.49
CA ASN A 276 2.84 -4.53 -11.24
C ASN A 276 2.89 -5.66 -12.27
N LEU A 277 4.01 -5.74 -12.97
CA LEU A 277 4.36 -6.92 -13.74
C LEU A 277 5.34 -7.75 -12.90
N VAL A 278 4.93 -8.95 -12.51
CA VAL A 278 5.75 -9.88 -11.73
C VAL A 278 6.40 -10.86 -12.70
N LEU A 279 7.73 -10.96 -12.66
CA LEU A 279 8.49 -11.92 -13.44
C LEU A 279 8.86 -13.12 -12.55
N ARG A 280 8.67 -14.34 -13.04
CA ARG A 280 9.20 -15.58 -12.50
C ARG A 280 10.44 -15.96 -13.29
N LEU A 281 11.58 -16.08 -12.63
CA LEU A 281 12.87 -16.30 -13.29
C LEU A 281 13.59 -17.52 -12.71
N LYS A 282 14.36 -18.23 -13.54
CA LYS A 282 15.25 -19.33 -13.11
C LYS A 282 16.54 -18.81 -12.44
N LYS A 283 16.96 -17.59 -12.75
CA LYS A 283 18.19 -16.97 -12.23
C LYS A 283 17.88 -15.61 -11.63
N GLN A 284 18.68 -15.23 -10.64
CA GLN A 284 18.60 -13.94 -9.97
C GLN A 284 18.72 -12.77 -10.96
N PHE A 285 17.84 -11.79 -10.82
CA PHE A 285 17.82 -10.60 -11.67
C PHE A 285 18.78 -9.52 -11.15
N LEU A 286 18.69 -9.18 -9.86
CA LEU A 286 19.57 -8.24 -9.18
C LEU A 286 20.69 -9.01 -8.45
N THR A 287 21.72 -9.39 -9.23
CA THR A 287 22.79 -10.30 -8.79
C THR A 287 23.68 -9.75 -7.67
N ASP A 288 23.57 -8.44 -7.39
CA ASP A 288 24.25 -7.78 -6.27
C ASP A 288 23.50 -7.95 -4.92
N GLY A 289 22.39 -8.70 -4.90
CA GLY A 289 21.56 -8.97 -3.73
C GLY A 289 20.60 -7.81 -3.36
N THR A 290 20.44 -6.82 -4.22
CA THR A 290 19.45 -5.75 -4.00
C THR A 290 18.03 -6.31 -3.99
N TYR A 291 17.30 -6.04 -2.90
CA TYR A 291 15.88 -6.33 -2.80
C TYR A 291 15.05 -5.26 -3.50
N TRP A 292 15.30 -3.99 -3.18
CA TRP A 292 14.54 -2.85 -3.68
C TRP A 292 15.44 -1.91 -4.46
N LEU A 293 15.24 -1.82 -5.77
CA LEU A 293 15.93 -0.91 -6.66
C LEU A 293 14.99 0.23 -7.08
N ASN A 294 15.26 1.45 -6.59
CA ASN A 294 14.59 2.65 -7.05
C ASN A 294 15.22 3.12 -8.37
N ILE A 295 14.42 3.39 -9.37
CA ILE A 295 14.91 3.89 -10.65
C ILE A 295 14.93 5.42 -10.63
N CYS A 296 16.12 6.00 -10.63
CA CYS A 296 16.35 7.45 -10.68
C CYS A 296 16.72 7.95 -12.09
N ASP A 297 16.27 7.24 -13.12
CA ASP A 297 16.41 7.62 -14.52
C ASP A 297 15.03 7.90 -15.12
N LYS A 298 14.79 9.17 -15.49
CA LYS A 298 13.49 9.63 -16.03
C LYS A 298 13.12 8.97 -17.37
N SER A 299 14.09 8.37 -18.07
CA SER A 299 13.84 7.64 -19.32
C SER A 299 13.22 6.26 -19.11
N PHE A 300 13.34 5.70 -17.90
CA PHE A 300 12.78 4.38 -17.60
C PHE A 300 11.26 4.45 -17.39
N PRO A 301 10.50 3.55 -18.02
CA PRO A 301 9.06 3.46 -17.82
C PRO A 301 8.68 2.65 -16.57
N ILE A 302 9.63 2.39 -15.67
CA ILE A 302 9.48 1.59 -14.45
C ILE A 302 9.95 2.44 -13.27
N MET A 303 9.12 2.58 -12.23
CA MET A 303 9.45 3.35 -11.04
C MET A 303 10.40 2.59 -10.10
N ALA A 304 10.14 1.30 -9.91
CA ALA A 304 10.91 0.45 -9.02
C ALA A 304 10.95 -0.99 -9.50
N ILE A 305 12.07 -1.65 -9.24
CA ILE A 305 12.27 -3.10 -9.43
C ILE A 305 12.49 -3.70 -8.06
N VAL A 306 11.67 -4.69 -7.69
CA VAL A 306 11.75 -5.33 -6.37
C VAL A 306 11.94 -6.82 -6.56
N GLU A 307 13.13 -7.34 -6.27
CA GLU A 307 13.37 -8.79 -6.29
C GLU A 307 13.06 -9.38 -4.92
N HIS A 308 11.84 -9.91 -4.79
CA HIS A 308 11.30 -10.44 -3.55
C HIS A 308 12.19 -11.52 -2.93
N THR A 309 12.78 -12.35 -3.76
CA THR A 309 13.63 -13.47 -3.35
C THR A 309 15.05 -13.06 -2.93
N ASN A 310 15.39 -11.76 -2.98
CA ASN A 310 16.53 -11.18 -2.27
C ASN A 310 16.16 -10.73 -0.83
N PHE A 311 14.90 -10.87 -0.45
CA PHE A 311 14.40 -10.61 0.91
C PHE A 311 13.87 -11.90 1.55
N MET A 312 12.98 -12.65 0.88
CA MET A 312 12.49 -13.96 1.33
C MET A 312 13.21 -15.09 0.60
N ASP A 313 13.28 -16.25 1.24
CA ASP A 313 13.97 -17.41 0.67
C ASP A 313 13.21 -17.94 -0.56
N LYS A 314 13.90 -18.07 -1.67
CA LYS A 314 13.36 -18.61 -2.92
C LYS A 314 12.88 -20.07 -2.79
N LYS A 315 13.33 -20.82 -1.77
CA LYS A 315 12.84 -22.17 -1.50
C LYS A 315 11.34 -22.22 -1.32
N ASN A 316 10.77 -21.17 -0.74
CA ASN A 316 9.32 -21.04 -0.56
C ASN A 316 8.56 -20.84 -1.88
N TYR A 317 9.27 -20.62 -2.99
CA TYR A 317 8.75 -20.32 -4.31
C TYR A 317 9.36 -21.23 -5.38
N ASN A 318 9.46 -22.53 -5.09
CA ASN A 318 9.99 -23.53 -6.01
C ASN A 318 11.41 -23.22 -6.54
N ASN A 319 12.25 -22.58 -5.72
CA ASN A 319 13.58 -22.07 -6.08
C ASN A 319 13.61 -21.02 -7.21
N GLU A 320 12.49 -20.41 -7.53
CA GLU A 320 12.40 -19.35 -8.51
C GLU A 320 12.83 -17.99 -7.93
N HIS A 321 13.21 -17.08 -8.81
CA HIS A 321 13.47 -15.69 -8.50
C HIS A 321 12.28 -14.83 -8.93
N LEU A 322 11.73 -14.05 -8.00
CA LEU A 322 10.49 -13.29 -8.18
C LEU A 322 10.77 -11.79 -8.19
N VAL A 323 10.46 -11.14 -9.31
CA VAL A 323 10.80 -9.75 -9.55
C VAL A 323 9.56 -8.95 -9.91
N TYR A 324 9.25 -7.92 -9.11
CA TYR A 324 8.21 -6.95 -9.43
C TYR A 324 8.76 -5.77 -10.22
N LEU A 325 8.01 -5.36 -11.23
CA LEU A 325 8.21 -4.14 -12.00
C LEU A 325 7.00 -3.23 -11.74
N GLY A 326 7.17 -2.25 -10.87
CA GLY A 326 6.05 -1.49 -10.30
C GLY A 326 5.98 -0.04 -10.77
N ASN A 327 4.74 0.45 -10.97
CA ASN A 327 4.42 1.85 -11.24
C ASN A 327 3.15 2.31 -10.51
N TYR A 328 3.08 3.62 -10.19
CA TYR A 328 1.84 4.31 -9.84
C TYR A 328 1.43 5.22 -10.98
N LEU A 329 0.22 5.01 -11.49
CA LEU A 329 -0.24 5.66 -12.71
C LEU A 329 -1.69 6.14 -12.54
N PRO A 330 -2.10 7.22 -13.24
CA PRO A 330 -3.51 7.56 -13.38
C PRO A 330 -4.31 6.35 -13.90
N HIS A 331 -5.56 6.22 -13.48
CA HIS A 331 -6.42 5.09 -13.86
C HIS A 331 -6.70 5.02 -15.38
N ASP A 332 -6.58 6.15 -16.07
CA ASP A 332 -6.74 6.32 -17.53
C ASP A 332 -5.44 6.17 -18.33
N HIS A 333 -4.29 5.95 -17.66
CA HIS A 333 -3.00 5.79 -18.30
C HIS A 333 -3.01 4.59 -19.29
N PRO A 334 -2.39 4.70 -20.49
CA PRO A 334 -2.38 3.62 -21.49
C PRO A 334 -1.96 2.26 -20.93
N TYR A 335 -0.97 2.19 -20.04
CA TYR A 335 -0.51 0.94 -19.42
C TYR A 335 -1.61 0.20 -18.65
N MET A 336 -2.60 0.91 -18.10
CA MET A 336 -3.73 0.28 -17.40
C MET A 336 -4.63 -0.53 -18.33
N LYS A 337 -4.55 -0.31 -19.66
CA LYS A 337 -5.30 -1.04 -20.68
C LYS A 337 -4.50 -2.13 -21.39
N MET A 338 -3.16 -2.09 -21.29
CA MET A 338 -2.27 -3.04 -21.97
C MET A 338 -2.36 -4.44 -21.39
N THR A 339 -2.11 -5.41 -22.23
CA THR A 339 -1.87 -6.81 -21.85
C THR A 339 -0.47 -6.96 -21.22
N GLU A 340 -0.24 -8.10 -20.60
CA GLU A 340 1.04 -8.49 -20.03
C GLU A 340 2.18 -8.44 -21.06
N ASN A 341 1.95 -9.04 -22.22
CA ASN A 341 2.95 -9.11 -23.30
C ASN A 341 3.27 -7.73 -23.89
N GLU A 342 2.29 -6.86 -24.05
CA GLU A 342 2.51 -5.49 -24.53
C GLU A 342 3.38 -4.69 -23.54
N LEU A 343 3.07 -4.79 -22.26
CA LEU A 343 3.82 -4.11 -21.22
C LEU A 343 5.26 -4.66 -21.11
N LEU A 344 5.42 -5.99 -21.18
CA LEU A 344 6.73 -6.61 -21.15
C LEU A 344 7.60 -6.19 -22.36
N LYS A 345 7.02 -6.05 -23.55
CA LYS A 345 7.74 -5.52 -24.72
C LYS A 345 8.27 -4.10 -24.48
N ILE A 346 7.48 -3.23 -23.81
CA ILE A 346 7.91 -1.87 -23.47
C ILE A 346 9.04 -1.89 -22.45
N TYR A 347 8.98 -2.78 -21.45
CA TYR A 347 9.97 -2.84 -20.38
C TYR A 347 11.27 -3.56 -20.79
N ASP A 348 11.23 -4.49 -21.73
CA ASP A 348 12.36 -5.36 -22.12
C ASP A 348 13.67 -4.58 -22.44
N PRO A 349 13.67 -3.50 -23.24
CA PRO A 349 14.90 -2.78 -23.51
C PRO A 349 15.56 -2.16 -22.26
N TYR A 350 14.78 -1.81 -21.27
CA TYR A 350 15.24 -1.23 -20.00
C TYR A 350 15.71 -2.30 -19.02
N LEU A 351 15.03 -3.44 -18.97
CA LEU A 351 15.44 -4.57 -18.17
C LEU A 351 16.79 -5.12 -18.62
N ARG A 352 17.04 -5.18 -19.93
CA ARG A 352 18.34 -5.58 -20.51
C ARG A 352 19.49 -4.63 -20.16
N LYS A 353 19.21 -3.36 -19.86
CA LYS A 353 20.25 -2.42 -19.37
C LYS A 353 20.74 -2.80 -17.98
N ILE A 354 19.91 -3.47 -17.17
CA ILE A 354 20.23 -3.89 -15.81
C ILE A 354 20.75 -5.33 -15.80
N ASN A 355 20.06 -6.25 -16.49
CA ASN A 355 20.47 -7.65 -16.62
C ASN A 355 20.25 -8.11 -18.08
N PRO A 356 21.30 -8.10 -18.91
CA PRO A 356 21.20 -8.46 -20.33
C PRO A 356 20.67 -9.89 -20.59
N SER A 357 20.91 -10.79 -19.66
CA SER A 357 20.57 -12.22 -19.81
C SER A 357 19.23 -12.62 -19.18
N TYR A 358 18.47 -11.68 -18.57
CA TYR A 358 17.26 -12.04 -17.82
C TYR A 358 16.23 -12.81 -18.66
N ARG A 359 16.13 -12.47 -19.98
CA ARG A 359 15.15 -13.06 -20.89
C ARG A 359 15.31 -14.58 -21.04
N SER A 360 16.55 -15.08 -21.04
CA SER A 360 16.82 -16.52 -21.11
C SER A 360 16.47 -17.29 -19.85
N SER A 361 16.25 -16.58 -18.74
CA SER A 361 15.83 -17.16 -17.46
C SER A 361 14.33 -16.98 -17.16
N LEU A 362 13.59 -16.28 -18.02
CA LEU A 362 12.15 -16.02 -17.82
C LEU A 362 11.35 -17.34 -17.93
N ILE A 363 10.59 -17.64 -16.89
CA ILE A 363 9.66 -18.78 -16.83
C ILE A 363 8.27 -18.30 -17.31
N SER A 364 7.73 -17.29 -16.60
CA SER A 364 6.45 -16.68 -16.88
C SER A 364 6.38 -15.28 -16.29
N SER A 365 5.29 -14.57 -16.54
CA SER A 365 5.00 -13.30 -15.89
C SER A 365 3.52 -13.19 -15.54
N HIS A 366 3.19 -12.29 -14.61
CA HIS A 366 1.81 -12.00 -14.19
C HIS A 366 1.61 -10.50 -14.09
N LEU A 367 0.54 -9.99 -14.69
CA LEU A 367 0.20 -8.58 -14.68
C LEU A 367 -0.96 -8.29 -13.72
N PHE A 368 -0.71 -7.45 -12.72
CA PHE A 368 -1.70 -7.01 -11.75
C PHE A 368 -1.93 -5.50 -11.84
N LYS A 369 -3.20 -5.09 -11.78
CA LYS A 369 -3.63 -3.70 -11.89
C LYS A 369 -4.70 -3.40 -10.85
N VAL A 370 -4.59 -2.23 -10.22
CA VAL A 370 -5.65 -1.69 -9.36
C VAL A 370 -5.88 -0.22 -9.66
N PRO A 371 -7.14 0.24 -9.71
CA PRO A 371 -7.44 1.61 -10.12
C PRO A 371 -7.07 2.66 -9.08
N PHE A 372 -6.88 2.25 -7.81
CA PHE A 372 -6.55 3.13 -6.70
C PHE A 372 -5.65 2.42 -5.68
N ALA A 373 -4.44 2.94 -5.48
CA ALA A 373 -3.46 2.38 -4.55
C ALA A 373 -2.62 3.45 -3.82
N GLN A 374 -2.40 4.62 -4.43
CA GLN A 374 -1.58 5.69 -3.88
C GLN A 374 -2.39 6.98 -3.78
N PRO A 375 -2.84 7.38 -2.57
CA PRO A 375 -3.41 8.69 -2.34
C PRO A 375 -2.42 9.81 -2.69
N ILE A 376 -2.92 10.88 -3.27
CA ILE A 376 -2.19 12.14 -3.44
C ILE A 376 -2.42 12.97 -2.18
N ILE A 377 -1.33 13.31 -1.51
CA ILE A 377 -1.35 14.07 -0.25
C ILE A 377 -0.88 15.51 -0.52
N PRO A 378 -1.79 16.42 -0.90
CA PRO A 378 -1.44 17.82 -1.14
C PRO A 378 -1.18 18.58 0.16
N VAL A 379 -0.75 19.83 0.02
CA VAL A 379 -0.65 20.75 1.17
C VAL A 379 -1.99 20.91 1.87
N ASN A 380 -1.98 21.06 3.19
CA ASN A 380 -3.19 21.18 4.03
C ASN A 380 -4.15 19.98 3.93
N TYR A 381 -3.63 18.77 3.72
CA TYR A 381 -4.45 17.57 3.56
C TYR A 381 -5.36 17.30 4.76
N SER A 382 -4.92 17.59 5.99
CA SER A 382 -5.72 17.42 7.22
C SER A 382 -7.08 18.14 7.16
N LYS A 383 -7.20 19.20 6.35
CA LYS A 383 -8.46 19.97 6.21
C LYS A 383 -9.50 19.30 5.29
N ILE A 384 -9.09 18.32 4.50
CA ILE A 384 -9.96 17.65 3.52
C ILE A 384 -10.20 16.16 3.83
N ILE A 385 -9.53 15.62 4.84
CA ILE A 385 -9.75 14.25 5.30
C ILE A 385 -11.15 14.14 5.89
N PRO A 386 -12.00 13.21 5.41
CA PRO A 386 -13.32 13.01 6.00
C PRO A 386 -13.19 12.39 7.40
N PRO A 387 -14.10 12.71 8.35
CA PRO A 387 -14.18 11.99 9.61
C PRO A 387 -14.63 10.54 9.39
N PHE A 388 -14.45 9.68 10.38
CA PHE A 388 -14.98 8.31 10.33
C PHE A 388 -16.50 8.28 10.29
N LYS A 389 -17.19 9.15 11.03
CA LYS A 389 -18.65 9.30 10.94
C LYS A 389 -19.04 9.94 9.62
N THR A 390 -19.94 9.29 8.90
CA THR A 390 -20.49 9.82 7.66
C THR A 390 -21.80 10.58 7.92
N PRO A 391 -22.36 11.32 6.94
CA PRO A 391 -23.70 11.92 7.08
C PRO A 391 -24.84 10.88 7.17
N LEU A 392 -24.59 9.62 6.84
CA LEU A 392 -25.56 8.54 7.02
C LEU A 392 -25.49 8.03 8.46
N ASN A 393 -26.63 7.99 9.13
CA ASN A 393 -26.69 7.50 10.51
C ASN A 393 -26.17 6.06 10.59
N ASN A 394 -25.34 5.77 11.61
CA ASN A 394 -24.78 4.45 11.87
C ASN A 394 -23.88 3.90 10.75
N VAL A 395 -23.43 4.74 9.80
CA VAL A 395 -22.48 4.37 8.73
C VAL A 395 -21.15 5.08 8.95
N TYR A 396 -20.08 4.33 9.01
CA TYR A 396 -18.70 4.79 9.24
C TYR A 396 -17.85 4.51 8.01
N LEU A 397 -16.93 5.43 7.68
CA LEU A 397 -15.95 5.27 6.60
C LEU A 397 -14.54 5.19 7.21
N ALA A 398 -13.80 4.13 6.90
CA ALA A 398 -12.40 3.99 7.30
C ALA A 398 -11.57 3.41 6.15
N ASN A 399 -10.84 4.25 5.43
CA ASN A 399 -10.09 3.84 4.26
C ASN A 399 -8.71 4.50 4.15
N ILE A 400 -7.91 4.03 3.18
CA ILE A 400 -6.54 4.47 2.91
C ILE A 400 -6.38 5.99 2.75
N GLN A 401 -7.43 6.73 2.34
CA GLN A 401 -7.40 8.18 2.15
C GLN A 401 -7.42 8.95 3.48
N GLN A 402 -7.73 8.28 4.59
CA GLN A 402 -7.71 8.84 5.95
C GLN A 402 -6.38 8.56 6.69
N VAL A 403 -5.44 7.87 6.06
CA VAL A 403 -4.09 7.67 6.61
C VAL A 403 -3.32 8.98 6.51
N TYR A 404 -3.07 9.63 7.64
CA TYR A 404 -2.34 10.90 7.71
C TYR A 404 -1.82 11.16 9.13
N PRO A 405 -0.61 11.74 9.34
CA PRO A 405 0.34 12.20 8.33
C PRO A 405 1.19 11.09 7.68
N TRP A 406 0.98 9.86 8.11
CA TRP A 406 1.79 8.72 7.68
C TRP A 406 1.61 8.40 6.20
N ASP A 407 2.57 7.70 5.61
CA ASP A 407 2.39 7.11 4.27
C ASP A 407 1.53 5.82 4.41
N ARG A 408 0.77 5.50 3.38
CA ARG A 408 -0.10 4.33 3.37
C ARG A 408 0.68 3.03 3.60
N GLY A 409 0.03 2.01 4.16
CA GLY A 409 0.58 0.69 4.38
C GLY A 409 -0.38 -0.17 5.19
N THR A 410 -0.15 -1.47 5.24
CA THR A 410 -0.99 -2.41 5.99
C THR A 410 -1.00 -2.10 7.48
N ASN A 411 0.12 -1.60 8.05
CA ASN A 411 0.17 -1.13 9.42
C ASN A 411 -0.88 -0.06 9.73
N TYR A 412 -0.96 0.95 8.86
CA TYR A 412 -1.92 2.06 9.05
C TYR A 412 -3.35 1.66 8.68
N ALA A 413 -3.51 0.66 7.81
CA ALA A 413 -4.81 0.04 7.56
C ALA A 413 -5.33 -0.67 8.81
N ILE A 414 -4.49 -1.42 9.51
CA ILE A 414 -4.80 -2.08 10.79
C ILE A 414 -5.13 -1.02 11.85
N GLU A 415 -4.30 0.01 12.00
CA GLU A 415 -4.54 1.12 12.93
C GLU A 415 -5.88 1.84 12.70
N LEU A 416 -6.26 2.06 11.42
CA LEU A 416 -7.57 2.64 11.08
C LEU A 416 -8.71 1.72 11.48
N GLY A 417 -8.57 0.40 11.26
CA GLY A 417 -9.53 -0.60 11.69
C GLY A 417 -9.75 -0.61 13.19
N GLU A 418 -8.67 -0.56 13.98
CA GLU A 418 -8.71 -0.42 15.44
C GLU A 418 -9.47 0.85 15.87
N LYS A 419 -9.10 2.01 15.28
CA LYS A 419 -9.70 3.31 15.60
C LYS A 419 -11.19 3.36 15.29
N VAL A 420 -11.61 2.87 14.12
CA VAL A 420 -13.03 2.88 13.77
C VAL A 420 -13.83 1.91 14.60
N ALA A 421 -13.28 0.74 14.96
CA ALA A 421 -13.93 -0.21 15.85
C ALA A 421 -14.15 0.40 17.25
N GLN A 422 -13.13 1.06 17.82
CA GLN A 422 -13.26 1.77 19.10
C GLN A 422 -14.31 2.88 19.04
N LEU A 423 -14.41 3.61 17.94
CA LEU A 423 -15.44 4.64 17.75
C LEU A 423 -16.84 4.02 17.71
N VAL A 424 -17.02 2.94 16.94
CA VAL A 424 -18.29 2.20 16.83
C VAL A 424 -18.75 1.68 18.18
N ILE A 425 -17.82 1.16 19.01
CA ILE A 425 -18.12 0.68 20.37
C ILE A 425 -18.53 1.84 21.29
N LYS A 426 -17.81 2.97 21.24
CA LYS A 426 -18.11 4.14 22.10
C LYS A 426 -19.42 4.84 21.76
N ASP A 427 -19.87 4.75 20.52
CA ASP A 427 -21.14 5.32 20.07
C ASP A 427 -22.37 4.46 20.46
N TYR A 428 -22.14 3.40 21.23
CA TYR A 428 -23.17 2.56 21.85
C TYR A 428 -23.56 3.10 23.20
#